data_40a968dd17da8062ab28f29509f98dcc
#
_entry.id   40a968dd17da8062ab28f29509f98dcc
#
_cell.length_a   1.000
_cell.length_b   1.000
_cell.length_c   1.000
_cell.angle_alpha   90.00
_cell.angle_beta   90.00
_cell.angle_gamma   90.00
#
_symmetry.space_group_name_H-M   'P 1'
#
loop_
_entity.id
_entity.type
_entity.pdbx_description
1 polymer ?
#
loop_
_entity_poly.entity_id
_entity_poly.type
_entity_poly.pdbx_seq_one_letter_code
_entity_poly.pdbx_strand_id
1 'polypeptide(L)'
;MLKELEKYVVNDIVDEDTKVIFVLESPHTQEVKNGYPVAGKSGVDMSLVLFNISEPFGKLVYEKKLQNMGLLNISNLPLQKSAYQNPEAKVLEFFETIRQNPKPRKHAKGGINLVIDKMLKNFQNRLEKHKDKKIVLCGRFAQNAFDVVFNDSDFEAVLRVPHPSFNNWRKVRYQTDIEQLKEFIKD
;
A
#
# COMPACT_ATOMS: atom_id res chain seq x y z
N MET A 1 -5.02 10.69 -22.24
CA MET A 1 -5.34 9.55 -21.36
C MET A 1 -4.30 9.36 -20.25
N LEU A 2 -2.99 9.15 -20.53
CA LEU A 2 -2.00 9.02 -19.43
C LEU A 2 -1.86 10.30 -18.60
N LYS A 3 -1.79 11.48 -19.22
CA LYS A 3 -1.75 12.77 -18.52
C LYS A 3 -2.97 13.04 -17.63
N GLU A 4 -4.13 12.50 -17.97
CA GLU A 4 -5.34 12.64 -17.15
C GLU A 4 -5.31 11.80 -15.89
N LEU A 5 -4.52 10.73 -15.86
CA LEU A 5 -4.33 9.89 -14.69
C LEU A 5 -3.29 10.46 -13.71
N GLU A 6 -2.39 11.33 -14.16
CA GLU A 6 -1.33 11.92 -13.33
C GLU A 6 -1.88 12.65 -12.10
N LYS A 7 -3.04 13.29 -12.21
CA LYS A 7 -3.69 14.00 -11.09
C LYS A 7 -4.21 13.06 -9.96
N TYR A 8 -4.25 11.76 -10.22
CA TYR A 8 -4.67 10.75 -9.23
C TYR A 8 -3.48 10.01 -8.61
N VAL A 9 -2.26 10.32 -9.03
CA VAL A 9 -1.06 9.70 -8.48
C VAL A 9 -0.88 10.15 -7.03
N VAL A 10 -0.71 9.19 -6.14
CA VAL A 10 -0.31 9.41 -4.76
C VAL A 10 1.10 8.87 -4.59
N ASN A 11 2.04 9.75 -4.28
CA ASN A 11 3.43 9.39 -4.11
C ASN A 11 3.68 8.64 -2.80
N ASP A 12 4.71 7.81 -2.80
CA ASP A 12 5.24 7.18 -1.60
C ASP A 12 5.81 8.23 -0.64
N ILE A 13 5.85 7.90 0.64
CA ILE A 13 6.55 8.67 1.66
C ILE A 13 7.64 7.76 2.23
N VAL A 14 8.85 7.91 1.73
CA VAL A 14 10.04 7.21 2.21
C VAL A 14 11.19 8.21 2.14
N ASP A 15 11.82 8.45 3.27
CA ASP A 15 12.99 9.32 3.38
C ASP A 15 14.22 8.57 3.93
N GLU A 16 15.32 9.29 4.14
CA GLU A 16 16.58 8.71 4.59
C GLU A 16 16.48 8.10 6.00
N ASP A 17 15.66 8.72 6.88
CA ASP A 17 15.47 8.27 8.25
C ASP A 17 14.49 7.10 8.38
N THR A 18 13.80 6.74 7.30
CA THR A 18 12.84 5.63 7.30
C THR A 18 13.54 4.31 7.61
N LYS A 19 13.06 3.59 8.60
CA LYS A 19 13.51 2.23 8.96
C LYS A 19 12.50 1.16 8.58
N VAL A 20 11.21 1.48 8.64
CA VAL A 20 10.12 0.53 8.37
C VAL A 20 9.20 1.09 7.30
N ILE A 21 8.96 0.33 6.24
CA ILE A 21 8.05 0.70 5.13
C ILE A 21 6.79 -0.15 5.19
N PHE A 22 5.64 0.49 5.33
CA PHE A 22 4.34 -0.16 5.19
C PHE A 22 3.93 -0.17 3.71
N VAL A 23 3.79 -1.37 3.16
CA VAL A 23 3.37 -1.58 1.77
C VAL A 23 1.88 -1.92 1.75
N LEU A 24 1.11 -1.10 1.01
CA LEU A 24 -0.34 -1.20 0.89
C LEU A 24 -0.77 -1.47 -0.56
N GLU A 25 -2.06 -1.56 -0.81
CA GLU A 25 -2.62 -1.91 -2.12
C GLU A 25 -2.51 -0.76 -3.12
N SER A 26 -3.30 0.28 -2.92
CA SER A 26 -3.45 1.43 -3.83
C SER A 26 -4.16 2.58 -3.13
N PRO A 27 -4.03 3.82 -3.64
CA PRO A 27 -4.74 4.96 -3.09
C PRO A 27 -6.26 4.84 -3.20
N HIS A 28 -6.93 5.43 -2.25
CA HIS A 28 -8.37 5.65 -2.20
C HIS A 28 -8.71 7.13 -2.41
N THR A 29 -9.99 7.47 -2.48
CA THR A 29 -10.48 8.84 -2.67
C THR A 29 -9.88 9.83 -1.66
N GLN A 30 -9.78 9.46 -0.38
CA GLN A 30 -9.19 10.35 0.64
C GLN A 30 -7.69 10.56 0.43
N GLU A 31 -6.98 9.56 -0.04
CA GLU A 31 -5.54 9.63 -0.31
C GLU A 31 -5.26 10.48 -1.55
N VAL A 32 -6.07 10.34 -2.60
CA VAL A 32 -6.00 11.24 -3.77
C VAL A 32 -6.28 12.70 -3.37
N LYS A 33 -7.29 12.93 -2.51
CA LYS A 33 -7.65 14.27 -2.04
C LYS A 33 -6.56 14.92 -1.20
N ASN A 34 -5.89 14.15 -0.35
CA ASN A 34 -4.90 14.66 0.60
C ASN A 34 -3.46 14.57 0.07
N GLY A 35 -3.21 13.81 -0.99
CA GLY A 35 -1.89 13.68 -1.64
C GLY A 35 -0.90 12.74 -0.94
N TYR A 36 -1.34 11.93 0.03
CA TYR A 36 -0.49 10.97 0.72
C TYR A 36 -1.24 9.65 1.05
N PRO A 37 -0.52 8.50 1.15
CA PRO A 37 -1.10 7.21 1.48
C PRO A 37 -1.74 7.19 2.88
N VAL A 38 -2.70 6.30 3.09
CA VAL A 38 -3.35 6.01 4.38
C VAL A 38 -3.94 7.26 5.05
N ALA A 39 -4.50 8.17 4.23
CA ALA A 39 -5.12 9.43 4.67
C ALA A 39 -6.55 9.26 5.22
N GLY A 40 -7.16 8.09 5.04
CA GLY A 40 -8.55 7.81 5.38
C GLY A 40 -8.72 7.07 6.71
N LYS A 41 -9.93 6.51 6.89
CA LYS A 41 -10.33 5.78 8.11
C LYS A 41 -9.37 4.63 8.47
N SER A 42 -8.86 3.88 7.48
CA SER A 42 -7.89 2.81 7.75
C SER A 42 -6.61 3.37 8.38
N GLY A 43 -6.18 4.58 7.99
CA GLY A 43 -5.04 5.26 8.61
C GLY A 43 -5.30 5.64 10.06
N VAL A 44 -6.52 6.12 10.38
CA VAL A 44 -6.90 6.40 11.78
C VAL A 44 -6.87 5.11 12.61
N ASP A 45 -7.42 4.02 12.07
CA ASP A 45 -7.41 2.72 12.74
C ASP A 45 -5.98 2.20 12.98
N MET A 46 -5.06 2.38 12.02
CA MET A 46 -3.65 2.05 12.17
C MET A 46 -3.00 2.84 13.33
N SER A 47 -3.14 4.16 13.33
CA SER A 47 -2.55 5.01 14.36
C SER A 47 -3.12 4.74 15.75
N LEU A 48 -4.42 4.49 15.86
CA LEU A 48 -5.04 4.12 17.14
C LEU A 48 -4.51 2.80 17.68
N VAL A 49 -4.33 1.81 16.82
CA VAL A 49 -3.86 0.47 17.21
C VAL A 49 -2.37 0.48 17.58
N LEU A 50 -1.55 1.19 16.82
CA LEU A 50 -0.10 1.18 17.00
C LEU A 50 0.37 2.17 18.08
N PHE A 51 -0.23 3.36 18.13
CA PHE A 51 0.30 4.50 18.89
C PHE A 51 -0.73 5.15 19.82
N ASN A 52 -1.98 4.68 19.82
CA ASN A 52 -3.11 5.32 20.54
C ASN A 52 -3.35 6.79 20.12
N ILE A 53 -3.13 7.11 18.83
CA ILE A 53 -3.31 8.45 18.26
C ILE A 53 -4.51 8.42 17.31
N SER A 54 -5.43 9.40 17.45
CA SER A 54 -6.65 9.51 16.62
C SER A 54 -6.47 10.43 15.41
N GLU A 55 -5.33 10.30 14.71
CA GLU A 55 -5.05 10.96 13.43
C GLU A 55 -4.69 9.92 12.37
N PRO A 56 -4.92 10.17 11.06
CA PRO A 56 -4.50 9.24 10.01
C PRO A 56 -3.01 8.96 10.04
N PHE A 57 -2.61 7.70 9.96
CA PHE A 57 -1.21 7.28 9.96
C PHE A 57 -0.41 7.97 8.87
N GLY A 58 -0.99 8.08 7.65
CA GLY A 58 -0.36 8.80 6.55
C GLY A 58 -0.10 10.27 6.86
N LYS A 59 -0.99 10.94 7.61
CA LYS A 59 -0.78 12.33 8.04
C LYS A 59 0.40 12.44 9.00
N LEU A 60 0.48 11.53 9.98
CA LEU A 60 1.58 11.52 10.95
C LEU A 60 2.94 11.30 10.30
N VAL A 61 3.02 10.42 9.30
CA VAL A 61 4.24 10.18 8.51
C VAL A 61 4.55 11.39 7.63
N TYR A 62 3.56 11.92 6.90
CA TYR A 62 3.70 13.08 6.02
C TYR A 62 4.19 14.32 6.76
N GLU A 63 3.66 14.58 7.97
CA GLU A 63 4.05 15.70 8.84
C GLU A 63 5.33 15.40 9.66
N LYS A 64 6.01 14.27 9.41
CA LYS A 64 7.23 13.83 10.11
C LYS A 64 7.07 13.67 11.63
N LYS A 65 5.86 13.42 12.10
CA LYS A 65 5.58 13.09 13.51
C LYS A 65 5.99 11.64 13.85
N LEU A 66 6.11 10.79 12.81
CA LEU A 66 6.61 9.42 12.88
C LEU A 66 7.79 9.28 11.88
N GLN A 67 8.98 9.66 12.32
CA GLN A 67 10.15 9.80 11.45
C GLN A 67 10.69 8.47 10.89
N ASN A 68 10.56 7.37 11.64
CA ASN A 68 11.11 6.07 11.23
C ASN A 68 10.19 5.28 10.29
N MET A 69 9.01 5.80 9.97
CA MET A 69 7.99 5.11 9.20
C MET A 69 7.90 5.63 7.77
N GLY A 70 7.79 4.72 6.81
CA GLY A 70 7.53 5.01 5.41
C GLY A 70 6.25 4.35 4.92
N LEU A 71 5.70 4.88 3.83
CA LEU A 71 4.48 4.41 3.21
C LEU A 71 4.67 4.24 1.71
N LEU A 72 4.31 3.08 1.19
CA LEU A 72 4.41 2.74 -0.22
C LEU A 72 3.19 1.93 -0.66
N ASN A 73 2.58 2.30 -1.78
CA ASN A 73 1.52 1.52 -2.39
C ASN A 73 2.06 0.63 -3.53
N ILE A 74 1.49 -0.57 -3.73
CA ILE A 74 1.79 -1.39 -4.91
C ILE A 74 1.48 -0.59 -6.18
N SER A 75 0.30 0.03 -6.25
CA SER A 75 -0.07 0.97 -7.29
C SER A 75 -0.11 2.39 -6.76
N ASN A 76 0.58 3.34 -7.40
CA ASN A 76 0.45 4.77 -7.09
C ASN A 76 -0.86 5.37 -7.62
N LEU A 77 -1.55 4.65 -8.51
CA LEU A 77 -2.87 5.02 -9.01
C LEU A 77 -3.95 4.24 -8.27
N PRO A 78 -5.11 4.84 -7.99
CA PRO A 78 -6.25 4.11 -7.46
C PRO A 78 -6.63 2.93 -8.33
N LEU A 79 -6.85 1.77 -7.74
CA LEU A 79 -7.40 0.60 -8.44
C LEU A 79 -8.93 0.57 -8.42
N GLN A 80 -9.58 1.49 -7.73
CA GLN A 80 -11.05 1.60 -7.63
C GLN A 80 -11.57 2.67 -8.57
N LYS A 81 -12.56 2.32 -9.38
CA LYS A 81 -13.24 3.26 -10.29
C LYS A 81 -13.81 4.49 -9.56
N SER A 82 -14.34 4.29 -8.37
CA SER A 82 -14.95 5.36 -7.55
C SER A 82 -13.99 6.48 -7.14
N ALA A 83 -12.69 6.28 -7.26
CA ALA A 83 -11.69 7.30 -6.99
C ALA A 83 -11.52 8.31 -8.14
N TYR A 84 -12.10 8.03 -9.31
CA TYR A 84 -11.97 8.84 -10.52
C TYR A 84 -13.23 9.67 -10.80
N GLN A 85 -13.04 10.88 -11.31
CA GLN A 85 -14.16 11.77 -11.68
C GLN A 85 -14.94 11.26 -12.90
N ASN A 86 -14.25 10.60 -13.87
CA ASN A 86 -14.85 9.99 -15.06
C ASN A 86 -14.62 8.47 -15.01
N PRO A 87 -15.48 7.70 -14.32
CA PRO A 87 -15.29 6.27 -14.10
C PRO A 87 -15.52 5.39 -15.34
N GLU A 88 -15.94 5.98 -16.46
CA GLU A 88 -16.31 5.29 -17.72
C GLU A 88 -15.10 4.84 -18.57
N ALA A 89 -13.88 5.30 -18.26
CA ALA A 89 -12.71 4.96 -19.04
C ALA A 89 -12.41 3.45 -18.98
N LYS A 90 -12.31 2.79 -20.13
CA LYS A 90 -12.06 1.33 -20.26
C LYS A 90 -10.86 0.83 -19.47
N VAL A 91 -9.81 1.67 -19.29
CA VAL A 91 -8.63 1.30 -18.50
C VAL A 91 -8.98 1.08 -17.01
N LEU A 92 -10.00 1.74 -16.50
CA LEU A 92 -10.45 1.60 -15.11
C LEU A 92 -11.16 0.25 -14.86
N GLU A 93 -11.65 -0.41 -15.91
CA GLU A 93 -12.16 -1.79 -15.81
C GLU A 93 -11.04 -2.77 -15.52
N PHE A 94 -9.86 -2.52 -16.12
CA PHE A 94 -8.68 -3.33 -15.82
C PHE A 94 -8.22 -3.12 -14.37
N PHE A 95 -8.21 -1.88 -13.87
CA PHE A 95 -7.84 -1.57 -12.49
C PHE A 95 -8.76 -2.27 -11.50
N GLU A 96 -10.07 -2.17 -11.68
CA GLU A 96 -11.05 -2.84 -10.82
C GLU A 96 -10.91 -4.37 -10.86
N THR A 97 -10.66 -4.92 -12.04
CA THR A 97 -10.42 -6.38 -12.20
C THR A 97 -9.14 -6.82 -11.49
N ILE A 98 -8.07 -6.04 -11.60
CA ILE A 98 -6.79 -6.31 -10.92
C ILE A 98 -7.00 -6.29 -9.40
N ARG A 99 -7.72 -5.28 -8.90
CA ARG A 99 -8.00 -5.13 -7.47
C ARG A 99 -8.80 -6.30 -6.89
N GLN A 100 -9.81 -6.78 -7.62
CA GLN A 100 -10.65 -7.91 -7.19
C GLN A 100 -9.91 -9.24 -7.21
N ASN A 101 -8.82 -9.33 -7.99
CA ASN A 101 -8.01 -10.54 -8.08
C ASN A 101 -6.65 -10.32 -7.37
N PRO A 102 -6.54 -10.70 -6.08
CA PRO A 102 -5.33 -10.46 -5.29
C PRO A 102 -4.12 -11.27 -5.74
N LYS A 103 -4.27 -12.15 -6.73
CA LYS A 103 -3.15 -12.87 -7.35
C LYS A 103 -2.86 -12.22 -8.71
N PRO A 104 -1.77 -11.43 -8.85
CA PRO A 104 -1.38 -10.82 -10.11
C PRO A 104 -0.83 -11.91 -11.07
N ARG A 105 -1.70 -12.83 -11.47
CA ARG A 105 -1.37 -13.89 -12.41
C ARG A 105 -2.01 -13.60 -13.76
N LYS A 106 -1.41 -14.19 -14.80
CA LYS A 106 -1.87 -14.09 -16.20
C LYS A 106 -3.38 -14.22 -16.31
N HIS A 107 -4.03 -13.16 -16.74
CA HIS A 107 -5.42 -13.17 -17.14
C HIS A 107 -5.53 -13.62 -18.61
N ALA A 108 -6.64 -14.26 -18.97
CA ALA A 108 -6.91 -14.67 -20.35
C ALA A 108 -6.98 -13.47 -21.32
N LYS A 109 -7.28 -12.25 -20.81
CA LYS A 109 -7.32 -11.01 -21.61
C LYS A 109 -5.96 -10.31 -21.56
N GLY A 110 -5.22 -10.32 -22.68
CA GLY A 110 -3.85 -9.82 -22.77
C GLY A 110 -3.61 -8.38 -22.33
N GLY A 111 -4.58 -7.47 -22.51
CA GLY A 111 -4.44 -6.07 -22.07
C GLY A 111 -4.31 -5.90 -20.57
N ILE A 112 -4.98 -6.72 -19.77
CA ILE A 112 -4.87 -6.71 -18.30
C ILE A 112 -3.46 -7.11 -17.88
N ASN A 113 -2.87 -8.12 -18.50
CA ASN A 113 -1.52 -8.57 -18.17
C ASN A 113 -0.49 -7.45 -18.34
N LEU A 114 -0.60 -6.67 -19.44
CA LEU A 114 0.29 -5.53 -19.66
C LEU A 114 0.18 -4.47 -18.55
N VAL A 115 -1.03 -4.22 -18.05
CA VAL A 115 -1.25 -3.28 -16.94
C VAL A 115 -0.64 -3.82 -15.65
N ILE A 116 -0.84 -5.12 -15.36
CA ILE A 116 -0.26 -5.78 -14.20
C ILE A 116 1.27 -5.73 -14.27
N ASP A 117 1.88 -6.10 -15.39
CA ASP A 117 3.32 -6.12 -15.58
C ASP A 117 3.94 -4.73 -15.36
N LYS A 118 3.30 -3.69 -15.91
CA LYS A 118 3.74 -2.31 -15.70
C LYS A 118 3.61 -1.86 -14.24
N MET A 119 2.51 -2.22 -13.57
CA MET A 119 2.28 -1.92 -12.17
C MET A 119 3.34 -2.60 -11.29
N LEU A 120 3.56 -3.90 -11.48
CA LEU A 120 4.56 -4.66 -10.72
C LEU A 120 5.98 -4.17 -10.98
N LYS A 121 6.33 -3.85 -12.24
CA LYS A 121 7.64 -3.29 -12.57
C LYS A 121 7.85 -1.91 -11.92
N ASN A 122 6.82 -1.06 -11.91
CA ASN A 122 6.87 0.22 -11.22
C ASN A 122 7.06 0.04 -9.72
N PHE A 123 6.29 -0.85 -9.09
CA PHE A 123 6.41 -1.21 -7.69
C PHE A 123 7.82 -1.72 -7.38
N GLN A 124 8.33 -2.67 -8.16
CA GLN A 124 9.68 -3.22 -8.02
C GLN A 124 10.73 -2.11 -8.02
N ASN A 125 10.72 -1.24 -9.02
CA ASN A 125 11.70 -0.16 -9.18
C ASN A 125 11.68 0.85 -8.00
N ARG A 126 10.53 1.03 -7.33
CA ARG A 126 10.39 1.92 -6.17
C ARG A 126 10.89 1.26 -4.90
N LEU A 127 10.47 0.02 -4.63
CA LEU A 127 10.81 -0.69 -3.40
C LEU A 127 12.27 -1.22 -3.41
N GLU A 128 12.82 -1.57 -4.57
CA GLU A 128 14.18 -2.10 -4.71
C GLU A 128 15.28 -1.19 -4.14
N LYS A 129 15.01 0.10 -4.04
CA LYS A 129 15.91 1.12 -3.48
C LYS A 129 16.03 1.06 -1.95
N HIS A 130 15.21 0.24 -1.31
CA HIS A 130 15.00 0.22 0.14
C HIS A 130 15.24 -1.18 0.75
N LYS A 131 16.20 -1.94 0.18
CA LYS A 131 16.52 -3.30 0.65
C LYS A 131 17.10 -3.34 2.07
N ASP A 132 17.66 -2.24 2.52
CA ASP A 132 18.18 -2.01 3.87
C ASP A 132 17.08 -1.66 4.91
N LYS A 133 15.82 -1.76 4.55
CA LYS A 133 14.67 -1.41 5.40
C LYS A 133 13.85 -2.64 5.78
N LYS A 134 13.15 -2.56 6.90
CA LYS A 134 12.12 -3.52 7.30
C LYS A 134 10.84 -3.26 6.51
N ILE A 135 10.17 -4.31 6.05
CA ILE A 135 8.98 -4.23 5.22
C ILE A 135 7.78 -4.83 5.93
N VAL A 136 6.68 -4.08 5.99
CA VAL A 136 5.38 -4.55 6.50
C VAL A 136 4.39 -4.64 5.35
N LEU A 137 4.02 -5.85 4.96
CA LEU A 137 3.10 -6.12 3.86
C LEU A 137 1.65 -6.19 4.36
N CYS A 138 0.85 -5.16 4.08
CA CYS A 138 -0.50 -4.97 4.59
C CYS A 138 -1.57 -5.57 3.67
N GLY A 139 -2.02 -6.78 3.97
CA GLY A 139 -3.09 -7.47 3.27
C GLY A 139 -2.63 -8.29 2.06
N ARG A 140 -3.54 -9.17 1.60
CA ARG A 140 -3.23 -10.18 0.57
C ARG A 140 -2.75 -9.60 -0.75
N PHE A 141 -3.28 -8.45 -1.17
CA PHE A 141 -2.88 -7.84 -2.43
C PHE A 141 -1.40 -7.43 -2.38
N ALA A 142 -0.99 -6.73 -1.33
CA ALA A 142 0.40 -6.32 -1.14
C ALA A 142 1.34 -7.54 -1.01
N GLN A 143 0.96 -8.53 -0.22
CA GLN A 143 1.71 -9.78 -0.04
C GLN A 143 1.92 -10.51 -1.38
N ASN A 144 0.83 -10.75 -2.12
CA ASN A 144 0.92 -11.46 -3.40
C ASN A 144 1.71 -10.69 -4.47
N ALA A 145 1.59 -9.35 -4.51
CA ALA A 145 2.35 -8.54 -5.44
C ALA A 145 3.85 -8.55 -5.10
N PHE A 146 4.18 -8.49 -3.82
CA PHE A 146 5.56 -8.62 -3.33
C PHE A 146 6.16 -9.97 -3.72
N ASP A 147 5.48 -11.08 -3.43
CA ASP A 147 5.94 -12.45 -3.70
C ASP A 147 6.14 -12.75 -5.21
N VAL A 148 5.62 -11.90 -6.11
CA VAL A 148 5.88 -12.01 -7.56
C VAL A 148 7.22 -11.40 -7.96
N VAL A 149 7.67 -10.36 -7.26
CA VAL A 149 8.83 -9.55 -7.68
C VAL A 149 10.01 -9.60 -6.73
N PHE A 150 9.83 -10.09 -5.51
CA PHE A 150 10.85 -10.16 -4.45
C PHE A 150 10.77 -11.45 -3.65
N ASN A 151 11.86 -11.76 -2.92
CA ASN A 151 11.92 -12.74 -1.84
C ASN A 151 12.14 -12.00 -0.51
N ASP A 152 11.75 -12.59 0.61
CA ASP A 152 11.93 -12.00 1.95
C ASP A 152 13.43 -11.70 2.24
N SER A 153 14.32 -12.57 1.75
CA SER A 153 15.79 -12.42 1.88
C SER A 153 16.37 -11.22 1.14
N ASP A 154 15.59 -10.54 0.29
CA ASP A 154 16.02 -9.34 -0.41
C ASP A 154 16.04 -8.10 0.50
N PHE A 155 15.44 -8.18 1.70
CA PHE A 155 15.25 -7.06 2.63
C PHE A 155 15.80 -7.38 4.02
N GLU A 156 15.95 -6.35 4.88
CA GLU A 156 16.39 -6.54 6.27
C GLU A 156 15.47 -7.49 7.03
N ALA A 157 14.17 -7.25 6.95
CA ALA A 157 13.13 -8.14 7.48
C ALA A 157 11.78 -7.89 6.79
N VAL A 158 10.95 -8.91 6.69
CA VAL A 158 9.61 -8.82 6.10
C VAL A 158 8.56 -9.38 7.04
N LEU A 159 7.53 -8.58 7.35
CA LEU A 159 6.40 -8.99 8.16
C LEU A 159 5.09 -8.89 7.35
N ARG A 160 4.26 -9.92 7.41
CA ARG A 160 2.94 -9.96 6.76
C ARG A 160 1.85 -9.75 7.79
N VAL A 161 0.98 -8.76 7.55
CA VAL A 161 -0.15 -8.44 8.44
C VAL A 161 -1.45 -8.36 7.65
N PRO A 162 -2.62 -8.50 8.29
CA PRO A 162 -3.91 -8.29 7.63
C PRO A 162 -4.04 -6.85 7.13
N HIS A 163 -4.87 -6.64 6.11
CA HIS A 163 -5.18 -5.29 5.63
C HIS A 163 -5.88 -4.47 6.73
N PRO A 164 -5.50 -3.21 6.98
CA PRO A 164 -6.04 -2.42 8.10
C PRO A 164 -7.51 -2.02 7.94
N SER A 165 -8.09 -2.09 6.73
CA SER A 165 -9.50 -1.75 6.51
C SER A 165 -10.46 -2.66 7.28
N PHE A 166 -11.71 -2.19 7.44
CA PHE A 166 -12.78 -2.91 8.14
C PHE A 166 -12.46 -3.28 9.59
N ASN A 167 -11.69 -2.43 10.27
CA ASN A 167 -11.23 -2.62 11.65
C ASN A 167 -10.50 -3.96 11.86
N ASN A 168 -9.87 -4.50 10.82
CA ASN A 168 -9.23 -5.82 10.92
C ASN A 168 -8.17 -5.87 12.04
N TRP A 169 -7.40 -4.81 12.22
CA TRP A 169 -6.36 -4.77 13.23
C TRP A 169 -6.87 -4.79 14.68
N ARG A 170 -8.17 -4.63 14.90
CA ARG A 170 -8.83 -4.73 16.21
C ARG A 170 -9.54 -6.07 16.43
N LYS A 171 -9.60 -6.94 15.41
CA LYS A 171 -10.27 -8.22 15.53
C LYS A 171 -9.41 -9.21 16.31
N VAL A 172 -10.02 -9.94 17.25
CA VAL A 172 -9.36 -10.94 18.10
C VAL A 172 -8.50 -11.91 17.29
N ARG A 173 -9.01 -12.38 16.14
CA ARG A 173 -8.30 -13.34 15.28
C ARG A 173 -6.96 -12.83 14.70
N TYR A 174 -6.70 -11.54 14.78
CA TYR A 174 -5.47 -10.90 14.28
C TYR A 174 -4.62 -10.28 15.38
N GLN A 175 -4.99 -10.48 16.64
CA GLN A 175 -4.31 -9.87 17.77
C GLN A 175 -2.82 -10.24 17.82
N THR A 176 -2.49 -11.51 17.60
CA THR A 176 -1.11 -12.00 17.57
C THR A 176 -0.30 -11.32 16.45
N ASP A 177 -0.88 -11.18 15.24
CA ASP A 177 -0.21 -10.52 14.12
C ASP A 177 0.10 -9.05 14.47
N ILE A 178 -0.83 -8.38 15.15
CA ILE A 178 -0.67 -6.97 15.51
C ILE A 178 0.30 -6.79 16.69
N GLU A 179 0.35 -7.71 17.64
CA GLU A 179 1.37 -7.70 18.69
C GLU A 179 2.77 -7.88 18.09
N GLN A 180 2.95 -8.82 17.17
CA GLN A 180 4.19 -8.99 16.41
C GLN A 180 4.57 -7.71 15.64
N LEU A 181 3.58 -7.07 15.00
CA LEU A 181 3.82 -5.80 14.30
C LEU A 181 4.32 -4.71 15.25
N LYS A 182 3.72 -4.59 16.42
CA LYS A 182 4.14 -3.58 17.43
C LYS A 182 5.58 -3.80 17.87
N GLU A 183 6.02 -5.03 18.04
CA GLU A 183 7.43 -5.33 18.36
C GLU A 183 8.34 -5.05 17.15
N PHE A 184 7.91 -5.46 15.95
CA PHE A 184 8.67 -5.29 14.72
C PHE A 184 9.02 -3.84 14.39
N ILE A 185 8.15 -2.88 14.75
CA ILE A 185 8.33 -1.46 14.46
C ILE A 185 9.07 -0.68 15.57
N LYS A 186 9.38 -1.30 16.71
CA LYS A 186 10.09 -0.64 17.82
C LYS A 186 11.59 -0.52 17.60
N ASP A 187 12.18 -1.47 16.90
CA ASP A 187 13.62 -1.58 16.65
C ASP A 187 14.02 -0.80 15.38
#